data_49da228cdc239c4cbc4a73c125465f07
#
_entry.id   49da228cdc239c4cbc4a73c125465f07
#
_cell.length_a   1.000
_cell.length_b   1.000
_cell.length_c   1.000
_cell.angle_alpha   90.00
_cell.angle_beta   90.00
_cell.angle_gamma   90.00
#
_symmetry.space_group_name_H-M   'P 1'
#
loop_
_entity.id
_entity.type
_entity.pdbx_description
1 polymer ?
#
loop_
_entity_poly.entity_id
_entity_poly.type
_entity_poly.pdbx_seq_one_letter_code
_entity_poly.pdbx_strand_id
1 'polypeptide(L)'
;MQRAEPLLEIIHERGKRGLPLERLYRHLFNPELYLRAYGKIYRNDGAMTPGASAETVDGMSLRKIQAIIEALRYERYRWTPVRRTYIDKKNSSKKRPLGLPTWSDKLLQEVIRSLLEAYYEPQFSGHSHGFRPGRGCHTALEEIQRQWRGTVWFIEGDITDCFGSLDHSIMRSMLAEKIHDGRFLRLIDGLLQAGYLEDWRYHETLSGAPQGGILSPLLSNIYLNRLDQYAETTLLPVYNQGDRRRPYLPYMRLHKAVWKLEKKGQREGTRQMRRQLQQLPSRDPDDPGYRRLHYIRYADDWLLGYTQWRCLKVLL
;
A
#
# COMPACT_ATOMS: atom_id res chain seq x y z
N MET A 1 -4.18 -11.20 -31.67
CA MET A 1 -3.54 -10.64 -30.48
C MET A 1 -4.56 -10.68 -29.33
N GLN A 2 -4.17 -11.04 -28.11
CA GLN A 2 -5.10 -11.15 -26.99
C GLN A 2 -5.55 -9.74 -26.56
N ARG A 3 -6.84 -9.52 -26.31
CA ARG A 3 -7.35 -8.24 -25.79
C ARG A 3 -6.74 -7.94 -24.43
N ALA A 4 -6.57 -6.66 -24.10
CA ALA A 4 -5.92 -6.24 -22.84
C ALA A 4 -6.69 -6.69 -21.60
N GLU A 5 -8.02 -6.58 -21.58
CA GLU A 5 -8.85 -6.95 -20.42
C GLU A 5 -8.78 -8.43 -20.06
N PRO A 6 -9.05 -9.39 -20.97
CA PRO A 6 -8.92 -10.81 -20.66
C PRO A 6 -7.51 -11.20 -20.23
N LEU A 7 -6.47 -10.54 -20.76
CA LEU A 7 -5.10 -10.75 -20.33
C LEU A 7 -4.91 -10.35 -18.85
N LEU A 8 -5.38 -9.17 -18.46
CA LEU A 8 -5.26 -8.69 -17.09
C LEU A 8 -6.07 -9.56 -16.11
N GLU A 9 -7.24 -10.05 -16.52
CA GLU A 9 -8.05 -10.99 -15.73
C GLU A 9 -7.31 -12.32 -15.50
N ILE A 10 -6.68 -12.88 -16.54
CA ILE A 10 -5.85 -14.11 -16.38
C ILE A 10 -4.71 -13.87 -15.42
N ILE A 11 -4.02 -12.72 -15.52
CA ILE A 11 -2.93 -12.36 -14.62
C ILE A 11 -3.46 -12.20 -13.18
N HIS A 12 -4.61 -11.57 -12.99
CA HIS A 12 -5.26 -11.40 -11.70
C HIS A 12 -5.62 -12.76 -11.05
N GLU A 13 -6.21 -13.68 -11.81
CA GLU A 13 -6.51 -15.02 -11.31
C GLU A 13 -5.25 -15.83 -10.96
N ARG A 14 -4.16 -15.65 -11.72
CA ARG A 14 -2.86 -16.23 -11.34
C ARG A 14 -2.34 -15.63 -10.03
N GLY A 15 -2.50 -14.31 -9.84
CA GLY A 15 -2.15 -13.61 -8.61
C GLY A 15 -2.92 -14.13 -7.39
N LYS A 16 -4.23 -14.29 -7.48
CA LYS A 16 -5.05 -14.89 -6.42
C LYS A 16 -4.58 -16.28 -5.99
N ARG A 17 -4.11 -17.07 -6.95
CA ARG A 17 -3.61 -18.43 -6.70
C ARG A 17 -2.13 -18.47 -6.34
N GLY A 18 -1.43 -17.32 -6.32
CA GLY A 18 0.01 -17.23 -6.06
C GLY A 18 0.88 -17.94 -7.10
N LEU A 19 0.34 -18.21 -8.30
CA LEU A 19 1.04 -18.93 -9.37
C LEU A 19 2.08 -18.02 -10.03
N PRO A 20 3.29 -18.54 -10.37
CA PRO A 20 4.35 -17.74 -10.96
C PRO A 20 3.95 -17.19 -12.33
N LEU A 21 4.49 -16.02 -12.68
CA LEU A 21 4.36 -15.41 -13.99
C LEU A 21 5.53 -15.79 -14.86
N GLU A 22 5.26 -16.58 -15.89
CA GLU A 22 6.22 -16.91 -16.94
C GLU A 22 5.94 -16.04 -18.17
N ARG A 23 6.98 -15.68 -18.89
CA ARG A 23 6.91 -14.94 -20.17
C ARG A 23 6.12 -13.61 -20.07
N LEU A 24 6.21 -12.91 -18.94
CA LEU A 24 5.51 -11.64 -18.70
C LEU A 24 5.96 -10.55 -19.68
N TYR A 25 7.25 -10.55 -20.06
CA TYR A 25 7.84 -9.57 -20.98
C TYR A 25 7.15 -9.53 -22.35
N ARG A 26 6.70 -10.67 -22.87
CA ARG A 26 6.00 -10.75 -24.18
C ARG A 26 4.70 -9.92 -24.22
N HIS A 27 4.05 -9.73 -23.08
CA HIS A 27 2.82 -8.96 -23.00
C HIS A 27 3.05 -7.45 -23.21
N LEU A 28 4.28 -6.98 -23.02
CA LEU A 28 4.69 -5.60 -23.34
C LEU A 28 4.66 -5.31 -24.85
N PHE A 29 4.48 -6.31 -25.71
CA PHE A 29 4.35 -6.14 -27.14
C PHE A 29 2.89 -5.92 -27.57
N ASN A 30 1.94 -5.89 -26.64
CA ASN A 30 0.53 -5.68 -26.93
C ASN A 30 0.20 -4.18 -26.98
N PRO A 31 -0.07 -3.59 -28.17
CA PRO A 31 -0.36 -2.15 -28.29
C PRO A 31 -1.65 -1.72 -27.60
N GLU A 32 -2.59 -2.62 -27.36
CA GLU A 32 -3.84 -2.30 -26.66
C GLU A 32 -3.58 -1.91 -25.19
N LEU A 33 -2.56 -2.51 -24.55
CA LEU A 33 -2.13 -2.07 -23.20
C LEU A 33 -1.64 -0.63 -23.21
N TYR A 34 -0.95 -0.19 -24.26
CA TYR A 34 -0.47 1.20 -24.39
C TYR A 34 -1.61 2.17 -24.63
N LEU A 35 -2.59 1.81 -25.44
CA LEU A 35 -3.78 2.64 -25.64
C LEU A 35 -4.58 2.81 -24.36
N ARG A 36 -4.74 1.73 -23.59
CA ARG A 36 -5.36 1.77 -22.26
C ARG A 36 -4.55 2.63 -21.29
N ALA A 37 -3.24 2.45 -21.24
CA ALA A 37 -2.33 3.24 -20.41
C ALA A 37 -2.41 4.73 -20.79
N TYR A 38 -2.38 5.06 -22.07
CA TYR A 38 -2.56 6.43 -22.54
C TYR A 38 -3.89 7.01 -22.07
N GLY A 39 -5.01 6.32 -22.28
CA GLY A 39 -6.33 6.76 -21.81
C GLY A 39 -6.42 7.02 -20.31
N LYS A 40 -5.59 6.33 -19.51
CA LYS A 40 -5.53 6.49 -18.06
C LYS A 40 -4.73 7.72 -17.62
N ILE A 41 -3.59 8.00 -18.28
CA ILE A 41 -2.63 9.00 -17.81
C ILE A 41 -2.66 10.33 -18.57
N TYR A 42 -3.34 10.42 -19.73
CA TYR A 42 -3.31 11.65 -20.54
C TYR A 42 -4.00 12.85 -19.87
N ARG A 43 -4.92 12.62 -18.95
CA ARG A 43 -5.65 13.67 -18.20
C ARG A 43 -4.96 14.07 -16.90
N ASN A 44 -3.85 13.44 -16.54
CA ASN A 44 -3.16 13.76 -15.30
C ASN A 44 -2.55 15.18 -15.38
N ASP A 45 -2.57 15.93 -14.28
CA ASP A 45 -2.06 17.31 -14.19
C ASP A 45 -0.61 17.45 -14.71
N GLY A 46 0.21 16.42 -14.57
CA GLY A 46 1.58 16.36 -15.07
C GLY A 46 1.74 15.88 -16.52
N ALA A 47 0.64 15.72 -17.30
CA ALA A 47 0.71 15.18 -18.66
C ALA A 47 1.48 16.10 -19.62
N MET A 48 1.36 17.40 -19.47
CA MET A 48 2.07 18.41 -20.25
C MET A 48 3.46 18.76 -19.69
N THR A 49 3.85 18.20 -18.54
CA THR A 49 5.16 18.49 -17.94
C THR A 49 6.25 17.63 -18.58
N PRO A 50 7.23 18.23 -19.29
CA PRO A 50 8.30 17.49 -19.94
C PRO A 50 9.27 16.90 -18.92
N GLY A 51 9.79 15.70 -19.22
CA GLY A 51 10.89 15.08 -18.48
C GLY A 51 12.27 15.61 -18.93
N ALA A 52 13.22 14.70 -19.11
CA ALA A 52 14.54 15.00 -19.66
C ALA A 52 14.49 15.33 -21.17
N SER A 53 13.44 14.92 -21.86
CA SER A 53 13.14 15.30 -23.25
C SER A 53 11.95 16.25 -23.31
N ALA A 54 11.75 16.95 -24.42
CA ALA A 54 10.60 17.83 -24.66
C ALA A 54 9.29 17.07 -24.94
N GLU A 55 9.26 15.75 -24.77
CA GLU A 55 8.07 14.94 -24.99
C GLU A 55 6.97 15.29 -24.00
N THR A 56 5.77 15.51 -24.53
CA THR A 56 4.53 15.69 -23.78
C THR A 56 3.44 14.75 -24.32
N VAL A 57 2.27 14.78 -23.69
CA VAL A 57 1.13 13.95 -24.12
C VAL A 57 0.72 14.21 -25.57
N ASP A 58 0.77 15.45 -26.04
CA ASP A 58 0.35 15.84 -27.40
C ASP A 58 1.27 15.27 -28.49
N GLY A 59 2.52 15.00 -28.15
CA GLY A 59 3.47 14.37 -29.06
C GLY A 59 3.31 12.86 -29.22
N MET A 60 2.32 12.22 -28.54
CA MET A 60 2.12 10.78 -28.59
C MET A 60 1.38 10.34 -29.85
N SER A 61 1.78 9.21 -30.42
CA SER A 61 1.19 8.64 -31.63
C SER A 61 1.32 7.12 -31.64
N LEU A 62 0.50 6.44 -32.47
CA LEU A 62 0.62 4.99 -32.68
C LEU A 62 2.04 4.61 -33.18
N ARG A 63 2.67 5.46 -34.00
CA ARG A 63 4.03 5.25 -34.46
C ARG A 63 5.04 5.22 -33.31
N LYS A 64 4.91 6.12 -32.34
CA LYS A 64 5.74 6.10 -31.11
C LYS A 64 5.50 4.86 -30.27
N ILE A 65 4.25 4.46 -30.09
CA ILE A 65 3.90 3.20 -29.38
C ILE A 65 4.58 2.02 -30.08
N GLN A 66 4.50 1.93 -31.39
CA GLN A 66 5.17 0.87 -32.15
C GLN A 66 6.68 0.90 -31.98
N ALA A 67 7.30 2.09 -31.99
CA ALA A 67 8.74 2.24 -31.76
C ALA A 67 9.16 1.75 -30.36
N ILE A 68 8.37 2.04 -29.32
CA ILE A 68 8.59 1.50 -27.96
C ILE A 68 8.52 -0.02 -27.98
N ILE A 69 7.46 -0.58 -28.57
CA ILE A 69 7.26 -2.04 -28.67
C ILE A 69 8.41 -2.70 -29.43
N GLU A 70 8.86 -2.10 -30.50
CA GLU A 70 9.94 -2.63 -31.30
C GLU A 70 11.29 -2.59 -30.55
N ALA A 71 11.57 -1.49 -29.86
CA ALA A 71 12.72 -1.39 -28.97
C ALA A 71 12.72 -2.47 -27.85
N LEU A 72 11.55 -2.75 -27.26
CA LEU A 72 11.38 -3.81 -26.29
C LEU A 72 11.57 -5.20 -26.92
N ARG A 73 11.01 -5.45 -28.11
CA ARG A 73 11.10 -6.74 -28.80
C ARG A 73 12.54 -7.19 -29.02
N TYR A 74 13.43 -6.23 -29.31
CA TYR A 74 14.86 -6.48 -29.51
C TYR A 74 15.73 -6.17 -28.28
N GLU A 75 15.14 -5.97 -27.08
CA GLU A 75 15.79 -5.62 -25.82
C GLU A 75 16.69 -4.37 -25.91
N ARG A 76 16.33 -3.43 -26.80
CA ARG A 76 17.04 -2.15 -27.05
C ARG A 76 16.46 -0.98 -26.28
N TYR A 77 15.32 -1.15 -25.61
CA TYR A 77 14.73 -0.08 -24.82
C TYR A 77 15.67 0.34 -23.69
N ARG A 78 15.89 1.64 -23.57
CA ARG A 78 16.70 2.23 -22.50
C ARG A 78 15.87 3.28 -21.79
N TRP A 79 15.79 3.17 -20.47
CA TRP A 79 15.11 4.16 -19.67
C TRP A 79 15.90 5.48 -19.69
N THR A 80 15.17 6.58 -19.76
CA THR A 80 15.77 7.91 -19.68
C THR A 80 15.90 8.35 -18.23
N PRO A 81 17.03 8.92 -17.79
CA PRO A 81 17.16 9.51 -16.46
C PRO A 81 16.01 10.49 -16.19
N VAL A 82 15.39 10.43 -15.02
CA VAL A 82 14.30 11.36 -14.69
C VAL A 82 14.85 12.77 -14.47
N ARG A 83 14.17 13.79 -14.94
CA ARG A 83 14.52 15.18 -14.63
C ARG A 83 14.08 15.49 -13.20
N ARG A 84 15.01 15.81 -12.32
CA ARG A 84 14.71 16.19 -10.93
C ARG A 84 14.22 17.64 -10.85
N THR A 85 13.17 17.84 -10.09
CA THR A 85 12.66 19.14 -9.67
C THR A 85 12.30 19.08 -8.19
N TYR A 86 12.02 20.22 -7.60
CA TYR A 86 11.69 20.30 -6.18
C TYR A 86 10.32 20.95 -5.98
N ILE A 87 9.50 20.37 -5.13
CA ILE A 87 8.22 20.93 -4.70
C ILE A 87 8.27 21.24 -3.21
N ASP A 88 7.61 22.31 -2.79
CA ASP A 88 7.57 22.70 -1.38
C ASP A 88 6.72 21.71 -0.58
N LYS A 89 7.20 21.29 0.59
CA LYS A 89 6.40 20.54 1.56
C LYS A 89 5.43 21.50 2.24
N LYS A 90 4.14 21.16 2.30
CA LYS A 90 3.17 21.92 3.09
C LYS A 90 3.66 22.03 4.54
N ASN A 91 3.62 23.26 5.09
CA ASN A 91 4.01 23.56 6.47
C ASN A 91 5.48 23.26 6.85
N SER A 92 6.40 23.28 5.89
CA SER A 92 7.83 23.04 6.13
C SER A 92 8.69 23.87 5.17
N SER A 93 9.86 24.33 5.62
CA SER A 93 10.88 24.94 4.76
C SER A 93 11.63 23.92 3.89
N LYS A 94 11.38 22.63 4.09
CA LYS A 94 12.03 21.55 3.33
C LYS A 94 11.34 21.35 2.00
N LYS A 95 12.13 21.12 0.96
CA LYS A 95 11.65 20.75 -0.37
C LYS A 95 11.64 19.23 -0.55
N ARG A 96 10.68 18.74 -1.33
CA ARG A 96 10.59 17.32 -1.70
C ARG A 96 11.11 17.18 -3.14
N PRO A 97 12.10 16.30 -3.41
CA PRO A 97 12.52 16.02 -4.77
C PRO A 97 11.42 15.28 -5.52
N LEU A 98 11.22 15.62 -6.77
CA LEU A 98 10.27 14.97 -7.68
C LEU A 98 11.00 14.66 -9.00
N GLY A 99 11.00 13.41 -9.40
CA GLY A 99 11.52 12.97 -10.69
C GLY A 99 10.43 13.03 -11.76
N LEU A 100 10.73 13.66 -12.87
CA LEU A 100 9.85 13.79 -14.03
C LEU A 100 10.36 12.86 -15.15
N PRO A 101 9.73 11.67 -15.34
CA PRO A 101 10.06 10.79 -16.46
C PRO A 101 9.65 11.40 -17.80
N THR A 102 10.27 10.97 -18.90
CA THR A 102 9.80 11.28 -20.25
C THR A 102 8.40 10.70 -20.47
N TRP A 103 7.65 11.23 -21.44
CA TRP A 103 6.32 10.72 -21.70
C TRP A 103 6.31 9.26 -22.16
N SER A 104 7.27 8.87 -23.01
CA SER A 104 7.43 7.46 -23.42
C SER A 104 7.68 6.54 -22.22
N ASP A 105 8.53 6.97 -21.28
CA ASP A 105 8.78 6.22 -20.04
C ASP A 105 7.55 6.18 -19.12
N LYS A 106 6.80 7.29 -18.99
CA LYS A 106 5.53 7.30 -18.25
C LYS A 106 4.54 6.27 -18.82
N LEU A 107 4.43 6.20 -20.13
CA LEU A 107 3.52 5.29 -20.81
C LEU A 107 3.91 3.82 -20.60
N LEU A 108 5.20 3.49 -20.75
CA LEU A 108 5.69 2.14 -20.50
C LEU A 108 5.56 1.75 -19.01
N GLN A 109 5.86 2.67 -18.09
CA GLN A 109 5.66 2.44 -16.65
C GLN A 109 4.19 2.13 -16.33
N GLU A 110 3.22 2.82 -16.95
CA GLU A 110 1.79 2.53 -16.74
C GLU A 110 1.39 1.15 -17.30
N VAL A 111 1.94 0.74 -18.45
CA VAL A 111 1.74 -0.62 -18.98
C VAL A 111 2.28 -1.66 -17.99
N ILE A 112 3.52 -1.51 -17.52
CA ILE A 112 4.13 -2.41 -16.53
C ILE A 112 3.31 -2.40 -15.24
N ARG A 113 2.89 -1.20 -14.76
CA ARG A 113 2.07 -1.05 -13.56
C ARG A 113 0.76 -1.85 -13.69
N SER A 114 0.08 -1.77 -14.83
CA SER A 114 -1.18 -2.49 -15.04
C SER A 114 -1.02 -4.01 -14.95
N LEU A 115 0.08 -4.56 -15.48
CA LEU A 115 0.39 -5.99 -15.40
C LEU A 115 0.72 -6.42 -13.97
N LEU A 116 1.60 -5.68 -13.28
CA LEU A 116 1.99 -5.97 -11.91
C LEU A 116 0.85 -5.75 -10.92
N GLU A 117 0.06 -4.67 -11.09
CA GLU A 117 -1.11 -4.40 -10.25
C GLU A 117 -2.14 -5.53 -10.36
N ALA A 118 -2.44 -6.00 -11.57
CA ALA A 118 -3.35 -7.13 -11.77
C ALA A 118 -2.88 -8.38 -11.00
N TYR A 119 -1.57 -8.59 -10.91
CA TYR A 119 -1.01 -9.76 -10.23
C TYR A 119 -0.90 -9.60 -8.72
N TYR A 120 -0.38 -8.45 -8.24
CA TYR A 120 -0.07 -8.26 -6.81
C TYR A 120 -1.24 -7.75 -5.98
N GLU A 121 -2.20 -7.02 -6.57
CA GLU A 121 -3.34 -6.46 -5.83
C GLU A 121 -4.11 -7.50 -5.01
N PRO A 122 -4.43 -8.70 -5.53
CA PRO A 122 -5.11 -9.72 -4.73
C PRO A 122 -4.25 -10.36 -3.62
N GLN A 123 -2.94 -10.11 -3.61
CA GLN A 123 -2.00 -10.66 -2.64
C GLN A 123 -1.66 -9.67 -1.51
N PHE A 124 -2.02 -8.40 -1.68
CA PHE A 124 -1.75 -7.39 -0.66
C PHE A 124 -2.66 -7.57 0.55
N SER A 125 -2.08 -7.26 1.72
CA SER A 125 -2.80 -7.23 2.99
C SER A 125 -4.11 -6.42 2.90
N GLY A 126 -5.14 -6.91 3.59
CA GLY A 126 -6.37 -6.17 3.83
C GLY A 126 -6.15 -4.86 4.60
N HIS A 127 -5.09 -4.78 5.38
CA HIS A 127 -4.73 -3.64 6.23
C HIS A 127 -3.81 -2.61 5.55
N SER A 128 -3.50 -2.79 4.26
CA SER A 128 -2.72 -1.84 3.45
C SER A 128 -3.64 -1.00 2.57
N HIS A 129 -3.56 0.34 2.65
CA HIS A 129 -4.51 1.27 2.02
C HIS A 129 -3.91 2.27 1.03
N GLY A 130 -2.63 2.60 1.12
CA GLY A 130 -2.01 3.62 0.26
C GLY A 130 -1.76 3.13 -1.16
N PHE A 131 -1.98 4.00 -2.15
CA PHE A 131 -1.68 3.76 -3.58
C PHE A 131 -2.33 2.53 -4.21
N ARG A 132 -3.46 2.09 -3.71
CA ARG A 132 -4.19 0.90 -4.18
C ARG A 132 -5.55 1.27 -4.78
N PRO A 133 -6.04 0.51 -5.80
CA PRO A 133 -7.37 0.71 -6.37
C PRO A 133 -8.47 0.59 -5.31
N GLY A 134 -9.41 1.53 -5.28
CA GLY A 134 -10.55 1.51 -4.36
C GLY A 134 -10.20 1.69 -2.88
N ARG A 135 -8.94 1.96 -2.54
CA ARG A 135 -8.45 2.21 -1.18
C ARG A 135 -7.83 3.60 -1.05
N GLY A 136 -7.90 4.16 0.13
CA GLY A 136 -7.39 5.49 0.40
C GLY A 136 -7.41 5.83 1.89
N CYS A 137 -7.13 7.07 2.25
CA CYS A 137 -7.14 7.55 3.63
C CYS A 137 -8.49 7.28 4.32
N HIS A 138 -9.60 7.51 3.62
CA HIS A 138 -10.94 7.30 4.19
C HIS A 138 -11.21 5.83 4.51
N THR A 139 -10.80 4.90 3.67
CA THR A 139 -10.97 3.46 3.94
C THR A 139 -10.11 2.99 5.11
N ALA A 140 -8.91 3.58 5.30
CA ALA A 140 -8.07 3.30 6.45
C ALA A 140 -8.71 3.81 7.76
N LEU A 141 -9.21 5.05 7.76
CA LEU A 141 -9.91 5.63 8.92
C LEU A 141 -11.20 4.87 9.25
N GLU A 142 -11.94 4.44 8.25
CA GLU A 142 -13.15 3.64 8.43
C GLU A 142 -12.85 2.27 9.06
N GLU A 143 -11.76 1.62 8.68
CA GLU A 143 -11.30 0.39 9.30
C GLU A 143 -10.95 0.60 10.78
N ILE A 144 -10.18 1.64 11.10
CA ILE A 144 -9.86 2.00 12.48
C ILE A 144 -11.14 2.23 13.29
N GLN A 145 -12.06 3.05 12.78
CA GLN A 145 -13.29 3.40 13.48
C GLN A 145 -14.17 2.17 13.75
N ARG A 146 -14.27 1.24 12.80
CA ARG A 146 -15.15 0.08 12.91
C ARG A 146 -14.54 -1.07 13.70
N GLN A 147 -13.23 -1.33 13.52
CA GLN A 147 -12.60 -2.56 14.01
C GLN A 147 -11.76 -2.36 15.28
N TRP A 148 -11.23 -1.16 15.55
CA TRP A 148 -10.29 -0.93 16.65
C TRP A 148 -10.98 -0.52 17.97
N ARG A 149 -12.15 -1.08 18.22
CA ARG A 149 -12.92 -0.79 19.44
C ARG A 149 -12.16 -1.21 20.68
N GLY A 150 -12.07 -0.30 21.66
CA GLY A 150 -11.38 -0.55 22.92
C GLY A 150 -9.87 -0.43 22.83
N THR A 151 -9.33 0.04 21.71
CA THR A 151 -7.93 0.46 21.59
C THR A 151 -7.70 1.73 22.41
N VAL A 152 -6.65 1.73 23.22
CA VAL A 152 -6.32 2.83 24.15
C VAL A 152 -4.94 3.41 23.84
N TRP A 153 -4.03 2.60 23.29
CA TRP A 153 -2.65 2.98 23.00
C TRP A 153 -2.38 2.84 21.52
N PHE A 154 -1.63 3.80 20.99
CA PHE A 154 -1.21 3.82 19.59
C PHE A 154 0.30 3.99 19.50
N ILE A 155 0.91 3.25 18.57
CA ILE A 155 2.28 3.47 18.12
C ILE A 155 2.19 3.82 16.66
N GLU A 156 2.64 5.01 16.32
CA GLU A 156 2.73 5.52 14.96
C GLU A 156 4.18 5.43 14.48
N GLY A 157 4.37 4.99 13.24
CA GLY A 157 5.66 4.96 12.61
C GLY A 157 5.59 5.43 11.16
N ASP A 158 6.66 6.08 10.73
CA ASP A 158 6.89 6.56 9.37
C ASP A 158 8.22 6.01 8.87
N ILE A 159 8.27 5.53 7.62
CA ILE A 159 9.50 5.05 7.01
C ILE A 159 10.20 6.22 6.32
N THR A 160 11.27 6.68 6.94
CA THR A 160 12.05 7.81 6.41
C THR A 160 12.56 7.52 5.00
N ASP A 161 12.24 8.41 4.06
CA ASP A 161 12.63 8.31 2.65
C ASP A 161 12.34 6.94 2.02
N CYS A 162 11.15 6.42 2.26
CA CYS A 162 10.74 5.08 1.81
C CYS A 162 11.04 4.82 0.33
N PHE A 163 10.76 5.80 -0.55
CA PHE A 163 11.04 5.65 -1.99
C PHE A 163 12.53 5.72 -2.31
N GLY A 164 13.33 6.51 -1.60
CA GLY A 164 14.75 6.65 -1.84
C GLY A 164 15.60 5.55 -1.21
N SER A 165 15.05 4.81 -0.24
CA SER A 165 15.77 3.77 0.50
C SER A 165 15.49 2.34 0.03
N LEU A 166 14.62 2.13 -0.97
CA LEU A 166 14.34 0.80 -1.51
C LEU A 166 15.61 0.14 -2.04
N ASP A 167 16.03 -0.96 -1.45
CA ASP A 167 17.17 -1.74 -1.94
C ASP A 167 16.80 -2.45 -3.25
N HIS A 168 17.57 -2.18 -4.31
CA HIS A 168 17.31 -2.72 -5.65
C HIS A 168 17.49 -4.25 -5.69
N SER A 169 18.44 -4.81 -4.94
CA SER A 169 18.71 -6.25 -4.92
C SER A 169 17.58 -7.00 -4.20
N ILE A 170 17.10 -6.45 -3.10
CA ILE A 170 15.95 -6.99 -2.36
C ILE A 170 14.68 -6.88 -3.22
N MET A 171 14.42 -5.72 -3.85
CA MET A 171 13.27 -5.55 -4.75
C MET A 171 13.30 -6.58 -5.88
N ARG A 172 14.46 -6.73 -6.53
CA ARG A 172 14.64 -7.73 -7.58
C ARG A 172 14.37 -9.14 -7.08
N SER A 173 14.89 -9.54 -5.90
CA SER A 173 14.67 -10.86 -5.33
C SER A 173 13.18 -11.11 -5.05
N MET A 174 12.47 -10.13 -4.49
CA MET A 174 11.02 -10.22 -4.24
C MET A 174 10.22 -10.40 -5.52
N LEU A 175 10.56 -9.65 -6.57
CA LEU A 175 9.92 -9.82 -7.87
C LEU A 175 10.24 -11.19 -8.48
N ALA A 176 11.48 -11.66 -8.37
CA ALA A 176 11.93 -12.94 -8.93
C ALA A 176 11.27 -14.17 -8.26
N GLU A 177 10.78 -14.05 -7.01
CA GLU A 177 10.00 -15.12 -6.36
C GLU A 177 8.75 -15.50 -7.15
N LYS A 178 8.17 -14.55 -7.88
CA LYS A 178 6.90 -14.69 -8.58
C LYS A 178 7.01 -14.51 -10.09
N ILE A 179 8.01 -13.78 -10.57
CA ILE A 179 8.19 -13.45 -11.98
C ILE A 179 9.41 -14.21 -12.51
N HIS A 180 9.12 -15.30 -13.23
CA HIS A 180 10.15 -16.17 -13.81
C HIS A 180 10.46 -15.75 -15.26
N ASP A 181 10.68 -14.45 -15.46
CA ASP A 181 11.03 -13.86 -16.76
C ASP A 181 12.21 -12.90 -16.60
N GLY A 182 13.42 -13.38 -16.92
CA GLY A 182 14.64 -12.61 -16.76
C GLY A 182 14.70 -11.34 -17.61
N ARG A 183 13.99 -11.29 -18.77
CA ARG A 183 13.92 -10.07 -19.58
C ARG A 183 13.08 -8.99 -18.89
N PHE A 184 11.97 -9.40 -18.28
CA PHE A 184 11.13 -8.49 -17.51
C PHE A 184 11.88 -7.94 -16.29
N LEU A 185 12.57 -8.79 -15.54
CA LEU A 185 13.37 -8.37 -14.39
C LEU A 185 14.50 -7.40 -14.78
N ARG A 186 15.23 -7.68 -15.87
CA ARG A 186 16.24 -6.72 -16.39
C ARG A 186 15.65 -5.39 -16.80
N LEU A 187 14.42 -5.36 -17.33
CA LEU A 187 13.75 -4.11 -17.65
C LEU A 187 13.45 -3.29 -16.39
N ILE A 188 13.01 -3.95 -15.29
CA ILE A 188 12.79 -3.27 -14.01
C ILE A 188 14.12 -2.81 -13.40
N ASP A 189 15.15 -3.63 -13.42
CA ASP A 189 16.51 -3.22 -12.97
C ASP A 189 16.97 -1.95 -13.70
N GLY A 190 16.80 -1.91 -15.02
CA GLY A 190 17.13 -0.72 -15.82
C GLY A 190 16.32 0.51 -15.42
N LEU A 191 15.04 0.37 -15.02
CA LEU A 191 14.24 1.48 -14.50
C LEU A 191 14.79 1.99 -13.17
N LEU A 192 15.10 1.10 -12.24
CA LEU A 192 15.62 1.46 -10.93
C LEU A 192 17.00 2.13 -11.00
N GLN A 193 17.82 1.74 -11.99
CA GLN A 193 19.16 2.23 -12.22
C GLN A 193 19.24 3.40 -13.23
N ALA A 194 18.10 3.86 -13.76
CA ALA A 194 18.09 4.88 -14.81
C ALA A 194 18.74 6.23 -14.41
N GLY A 195 18.85 6.50 -13.10
CA GLY A 195 19.42 7.72 -12.59
C GLY A 195 18.50 8.95 -12.72
N TYR A 196 19.05 10.10 -12.41
CA TYR A 196 18.34 11.37 -12.55
C TYR A 196 19.25 12.49 -13.06
N LEU A 197 18.63 13.49 -13.66
CA LEU A 197 19.26 14.73 -14.08
C LEU A 197 18.87 15.84 -13.11
N GLU A 198 19.85 16.44 -12.47
CA GLU A 198 19.72 17.65 -11.65
C GLU A 198 20.63 18.72 -12.21
N ASP A 199 20.08 19.88 -12.53
CA ASP A 199 20.78 20.96 -13.23
C ASP A 199 21.53 20.47 -14.50
N TRP A 200 20.88 19.52 -15.22
CA TRP A 200 21.40 18.86 -16.42
C TRP A 200 22.68 18.04 -16.20
N ARG A 201 23.01 17.72 -14.93
CA ARG A 201 24.07 16.78 -14.58
C ARG A 201 23.47 15.44 -14.24
N TYR A 202 24.06 14.38 -14.75
CA TYR A 202 23.62 13.01 -14.46
C TYR A 202 24.11 12.57 -13.08
N HIS A 203 23.20 11.91 -12.37
CA HIS A 203 23.47 11.25 -11.09
C HIS A 203 22.95 9.82 -11.15
N GLU A 204 23.75 8.89 -10.66
CA GLU A 204 23.35 7.50 -10.52
C GLU A 204 22.36 7.31 -9.37
N THR A 205 21.50 6.30 -9.51
CA THR A 205 20.59 5.88 -8.45
C THR A 205 21.09 4.54 -7.91
N LEU A 206 21.70 4.55 -6.72
CA LEU A 206 22.22 3.35 -6.06
C LEU A 206 21.13 2.60 -5.28
N SER A 207 20.10 3.30 -4.85
CA SER A 207 18.92 2.79 -4.13
C SER A 207 17.68 3.61 -4.50
N GLY A 208 16.52 3.06 -4.20
CA GLY A 208 15.25 3.76 -4.34
C GLY A 208 14.59 3.61 -5.70
N ALA A 209 13.32 4.02 -5.73
CA ALA A 209 12.54 4.17 -6.94
C ALA A 209 12.33 5.66 -7.21
N PRO A 210 12.33 6.12 -8.50
CA PRO A 210 12.18 7.53 -8.81
C PRO A 210 10.92 8.13 -8.18
N GLN A 211 11.07 9.09 -7.27
CA GLN A 211 9.92 9.81 -6.70
C GLN A 211 9.22 10.58 -7.83
N GLY A 212 7.96 10.25 -8.10
CA GLY A 212 7.20 10.77 -9.25
C GLY A 212 7.11 9.80 -10.44
N GLY A 213 7.78 8.67 -10.40
CA GLY A 213 7.55 7.56 -11.33
C GLY A 213 6.17 6.93 -11.11
N ILE A 214 5.49 6.56 -12.21
CA ILE A 214 4.14 5.94 -12.16
C ILE A 214 4.17 4.56 -11.50
N LEU A 215 5.26 3.83 -11.66
CA LEU A 215 5.43 2.48 -11.13
C LEU A 215 5.88 2.47 -9.65
N SER A 216 6.56 3.52 -9.19
CA SER A 216 7.20 3.58 -7.87
C SER A 216 6.27 3.29 -6.69
N PRO A 217 5.01 3.80 -6.64
CA PRO A 217 4.09 3.50 -5.55
C PRO A 217 3.73 2.00 -5.46
N LEU A 218 3.59 1.33 -6.61
CA LEU A 218 3.31 -0.11 -6.64
C LEU A 218 4.52 -0.93 -6.19
N LEU A 219 5.73 -0.57 -6.64
CA LEU A 219 6.96 -1.21 -6.19
C LEU A 219 7.14 -1.06 -4.67
N SER A 220 6.89 0.12 -4.13
CA SER A 220 6.89 0.35 -2.68
C SER A 220 5.89 -0.56 -1.97
N ASN A 221 4.66 -0.70 -2.47
CA ASN A 221 3.68 -1.61 -1.89
C ASN A 221 4.10 -3.08 -1.96
N ILE A 222 4.72 -3.53 -3.06
CA ILE A 222 5.27 -4.89 -3.17
C ILE A 222 6.35 -5.10 -2.11
N TYR A 223 7.26 -4.13 -1.94
CA TYR A 223 8.34 -4.18 -0.94
C TYR A 223 7.78 -4.24 0.49
N LEU A 224 6.89 -3.30 0.82
CA LEU A 224 6.31 -3.18 2.16
C LEU A 224 5.29 -4.26 2.49
N ASN A 225 4.80 -5.01 1.51
CA ASN A 225 3.93 -6.16 1.78
C ASN A 225 4.59 -7.23 2.66
N ARG A 226 5.93 -7.26 2.73
CA ARG A 226 6.66 -8.13 3.69
C ARG A 226 6.42 -7.68 5.13
N LEU A 227 6.38 -6.38 5.38
CA LEU A 227 6.04 -5.82 6.69
C LEU A 227 4.59 -6.17 7.05
N ASP A 228 3.66 -6.02 6.09
CA ASP A 228 2.25 -6.37 6.29
C ASP A 228 2.10 -7.85 6.63
N GLN A 229 2.75 -8.73 5.87
CA GLN A 229 2.75 -10.17 6.12
C GLN A 229 3.34 -10.52 7.50
N TYR A 230 4.46 -9.90 7.88
CA TYR A 230 5.05 -10.10 9.21
C TYR A 230 4.07 -9.65 10.31
N ALA A 231 3.43 -8.51 10.15
CA ALA A 231 2.41 -8.05 11.09
C ALA A 231 1.27 -9.08 11.24
N GLU A 232 0.72 -9.56 10.13
CA GLU A 232 -0.42 -10.49 10.12
C GLU A 232 -0.07 -11.90 10.60
N THR A 233 1.08 -12.44 10.19
CA THR A 233 1.44 -13.85 10.47
C THR A 233 2.21 -14.03 11.77
N THR A 234 2.86 -12.99 12.26
CA THR A 234 3.74 -13.06 13.43
C THR A 234 3.25 -12.16 14.57
N LEU A 235 3.12 -10.84 14.32
CA LEU A 235 2.80 -9.92 15.40
C LEU A 235 1.37 -10.12 15.94
N LEU A 236 0.37 -10.10 15.07
CA LEU A 236 -1.03 -10.22 15.47
C LEU A 236 -1.32 -11.54 16.19
N PRO A 237 -0.89 -12.73 15.70
CA PRO A 237 -1.11 -13.99 16.40
C PRO A 237 -0.44 -14.09 17.77
N VAL A 238 0.78 -13.57 17.89
CA VAL A 238 1.53 -13.61 19.19
C VAL A 238 0.87 -12.70 20.23
N TYR A 239 0.38 -11.52 19.80
CA TYR A 239 -0.17 -10.55 20.74
C TYR A 239 -1.64 -10.70 21.03
N ASN A 240 -2.43 -11.22 20.10
CA ASN A 240 -3.87 -11.41 20.29
C ASN A 240 -4.13 -12.60 21.22
N GLN A 241 -4.86 -12.35 22.31
CA GLN A 241 -5.17 -13.37 23.29
C GLN A 241 -6.63 -13.27 23.74
N GLY A 242 -7.26 -14.44 23.95
CA GLY A 242 -8.64 -14.56 24.38
C GLY A 242 -9.66 -14.13 23.31
N ASP A 243 -10.83 -14.71 23.26
CA ASP A 243 -11.87 -14.33 22.28
C ASP A 243 -12.69 -13.15 22.76
N ARG A 244 -12.94 -13.08 24.06
CA ARG A 244 -13.80 -12.08 24.68
C ARG A 244 -13.33 -11.75 26.09
N ARG A 245 -13.36 -10.48 26.47
CA ARG A 245 -13.09 -10.06 27.85
C ARG A 245 -14.08 -10.71 28.80
N ARG A 246 -13.62 -11.12 29.98
CA ARG A 246 -14.46 -11.65 31.06
C ARG A 246 -15.49 -10.61 31.51
N PRO A 247 -16.62 -11.04 32.05
CA PRO A 247 -17.60 -10.12 32.62
C PRO A 247 -17.00 -9.32 33.79
N TYR A 248 -17.32 -8.02 33.83
CA TYR A 248 -16.90 -7.17 34.94
C TYR A 248 -17.72 -7.42 36.19
N LEU A 249 -17.10 -7.93 37.23
CA LEU A 249 -17.79 -8.35 38.43
C LEU A 249 -18.67 -7.27 39.08
N PRO A 250 -18.21 -5.97 39.19
CA PRO A 250 -19.07 -4.92 39.72
C PRO A 250 -20.35 -4.71 38.89
N TYR A 251 -20.22 -4.72 37.55
CA TYR A 251 -21.36 -4.64 36.64
C TYR A 251 -22.32 -5.80 36.85
N MET A 252 -21.81 -7.01 36.93
CA MET A 252 -22.66 -8.22 37.13
C MET A 252 -23.42 -8.18 38.46
N ARG A 253 -22.76 -7.73 39.52
CA ARG A 253 -23.41 -7.58 40.84
C ARG A 253 -24.54 -6.54 40.80
N LEU A 254 -24.27 -5.39 40.23
CA LEU A 254 -25.24 -4.31 40.11
C LEU A 254 -26.39 -4.69 39.15
N HIS A 255 -26.10 -5.35 38.04
CA HIS A 255 -27.12 -5.87 37.12
C HIS A 255 -28.07 -6.86 37.79
N LYS A 256 -27.54 -7.80 38.58
CA LYS A 256 -28.36 -8.72 39.41
C LYS A 256 -29.23 -7.97 40.43
N ALA A 257 -28.71 -6.91 41.06
CA ALA A 257 -29.46 -6.10 42.01
C ALA A 257 -30.63 -5.35 41.30
N VAL A 258 -30.35 -4.72 40.15
CA VAL A 258 -31.36 -4.06 39.31
C VAL A 258 -32.48 -5.05 38.95
N TRP A 259 -32.13 -6.22 38.45
CA TRP A 259 -33.08 -7.25 38.06
C TRP A 259 -33.97 -7.70 39.24
N LYS A 260 -33.41 -7.86 40.48
CA LYS A 260 -34.17 -8.20 41.67
C LYS A 260 -35.17 -7.11 42.09
N LEU A 261 -34.78 -5.82 41.95
CA LEU A 261 -35.67 -4.67 42.25
C LEU A 261 -36.80 -4.57 41.23
N GLU A 262 -36.52 -4.82 39.98
CA GLU A 262 -37.52 -4.87 38.90
C GLU A 262 -38.59 -5.94 39.17
N LYS A 263 -38.17 -7.15 39.56
CA LYS A 263 -39.10 -8.21 39.95
C LYS A 263 -39.96 -7.84 41.14
N LYS A 264 -39.49 -6.97 42.04
CA LYS A 264 -40.24 -6.50 43.23
C LYS A 264 -41.07 -5.25 42.93
N GLY A 265 -41.07 -4.71 41.69
CA GLY A 265 -41.84 -3.54 41.33
C GLY A 265 -41.31 -2.20 41.90
N GLN A 266 -40.11 -2.16 42.47
CA GLN A 266 -39.54 -0.97 43.12
C GLN A 266 -38.93 -0.03 42.07
N ARG A 267 -39.75 0.90 41.54
CA ARG A 267 -39.38 1.75 40.40
C ARG A 267 -38.27 2.78 40.69
N GLU A 268 -38.29 3.41 41.85
CA GLU A 268 -37.40 4.53 42.18
C GLU A 268 -35.93 4.08 42.40
N GLY A 269 -35.74 3.04 43.22
CA GLY A 269 -34.42 2.44 43.41
C GLY A 269 -33.83 1.83 42.13
N THR A 270 -34.69 1.27 41.28
CA THR A 270 -34.29 0.72 39.96
C THR A 270 -33.73 1.79 39.04
N ARG A 271 -34.35 3.00 39.00
CA ARG A 271 -33.90 4.10 38.12
C ARG A 271 -32.49 4.60 38.48
N GLN A 272 -32.23 4.74 39.80
CA GLN A 272 -30.91 5.18 40.27
C GLN A 272 -29.84 4.13 39.98
N MET A 273 -30.07 2.86 40.28
CA MET A 273 -29.12 1.78 39.98
C MET A 273 -28.89 1.57 38.49
N ARG A 274 -29.89 1.75 37.63
CA ARG A 274 -29.71 1.71 36.18
C ARG A 274 -28.77 2.83 35.68
N ARG A 275 -28.82 4.04 36.23
CA ARG A 275 -27.90 5.12 35.90
C ARG A 275 -26.47 4.73 36.30
N GLN A 276 -26.27 4.12 37.46
CA GLN A 276 -24.97 3.63 37.89
C GLN A 276 -24.48 2.50 36.97
N LEU A 277 -25.36 1.57 36.59
CA LEU A 277 -25.03 0.48 35.69
C LEU A 277 -24.57 0.94 34.31
N GLN A 278 -25.15 2.01 33.79
CA GLN A 278 -24.75 2.61 32.51
C GLN A 278 -23.34 3.24 32.54
N GLN A 279 -22.85 3.60 33.74
CA GLN A 279 -21.49 4.16 33.92
C GLN A 279 -20.42 3.06 34.05
N LEU A 280 -20.81 1.81 34.29
CA LEU A 280 -19.89 0.71 34.43
C LEU A 280 -19.69 -0.05 33.13
N PRO A 281 -18.47 -0.43 32.78
CA PRO A 281 -18.22 -1.30 31.63
C PRO A 281 -18.80 -2.69 31.91
N SER A 282 -19.49 -3.27 30.92
CA SER A 282 -20.08 -4.63 31.06
C SER A 282 -19.00 -5.73 31.05
N ARG A 283 -17.82 -5.43 30.51
CA ARG A 283 -16.66 -6.29 30.44
C ARG A 283 -15.50 -5.69 31.21
N ASP A 284 -14.64 -6.53 31.75
CA ASP A 284 -13.47 -6.12 32.53
C ASP A 284 -12.45 -5.41 31.60
N PRO A 285 -12.21 -4.08 31.77
CA PRO A 285 -11.24 -3.37 30.96
C PRO A 285 -9.79 -3.88 31.17
N ASP A 286 -9.51 -4.43 32.36
CA ASP A 286 -8.18 -4.88 32.77
C ASP A 286 -8.04 -6.41 32.76
N ASP A 287 -8.89 -7.10 31.98
CA ASP A 287 -8.82 -8.57 31.86
C ASP A 287 -7.44 -9.02 31.36
N PRO A 288 -6.64 -9.71 32.18
CA PRO A 288 -5.30 -10.17 31.80
C PRO A 288 -5.34 -11.28 30.75
N GLY A 289 -6.47 -11.96 30.60
CA GLY A 289 -6.69 -13.02 29.61
C GLY A 289 -7.13 -12.51 28.23
N TYR A 290 -7.30 -11.19 28.06
CA TYR A 290 -7.73 -10.59 26.82
C TYR A 290 -6.82 -9.45 26.41
N ARG A 291 -6.25 -9.54 25.22
CA ARG A 291 -5.50 -8.45 24.60
C ARG A 291 -5.69 -8.46 23.09
N ARG A 292 -5.65 -7.27 22.50
CA ARG A 292 -5.72 -7.07 21.04
C ARG A 292 -4.66 -6.11 20.60
N LEU A 293 -4.01 -6.49 19.51
CA LEU A 293 -3.17 -5.66 18.67
C LEU A 293 -3.87 -5.51 17.32
N HIS A 294 -3.92 -4.29 16.84
CA HIS A 294 -4.39 -3.94 15.52
C HIS A 294 -3.23 -3.36 14.71
N TYR A 295 -3.25 -3.57 13.42
CA TYR A 295 -2.26 -3.05 12.48
C TYR A 295 -2.96 -2.46 11.27
N ILE A 296 -2.45 -1.34 10.77
CA ILE A 296 -2.86 -0.73 9.51
C ILE A 296 -1.68 0.03 8.91
N ARG A 297 -1.60 0.06 7.58
CA ARG A 297 -0.60 0.83 6.85
C ARG A 297 -1.23 1.68 5.75
N TYR A 298 -0.79 2.92 5.64
CA TYR A 298 -1.11 3.82 4.56
C TYR A 298 0.19 4.30 3.88
N ALA A 299 0.54 3.69 2.74
CA ALA A 299 1.84 3.90 2.07
C ALA A 299 3.02 3.55 2.99
N ASP A 300 3.83 4.53 3.37
CA ASP A 300 4.97 4.48 4.29
C ASP A 300 4.58 4.68 5.77
N ASP A 301 3.41 5.27 6.04
CA ASP A 301 2.88 5.42 7.40
C ASP A 301 2.24 4.11 7.88
N TRP A 302 2.52 3.70 9.10
CA TRP A 302 1.87 2.55 9.74
C TRP A 302 1.46 2.87 11.18
N LEU A 303 0.41 2.20 11.62
CA LEU A 303 -0.15 2.37 12.95
C LEU A 303 -0.40 1.02 13.60
N LEU A 304 0.03 0.90 14.86
CA LEU A 304 -0.32 -0.20 15.75
C LEU A 304 -1.25 0.31 16.85
N GLY A 305 -2.31 -0.43 17.13
CA GLY A 305 -3.27 -0.10 18.19
C GLY A 305 -3.36 -1.19 19.23
N TYR A 306 -3.27 -0.83 20.52
CA TYR A 306 -3.27 -1.77 21.64
C TYR A 306 -4.43 -1.53 22.59
N THR A 307 -5.02 -2.61 23.08
CA THR A 307 -6.10 -2.53 24.07
C THR A 307 -5.59 -2.49 25.53
N GLN A 308 -4.30 -2.73 25.78
CA GLN A 308 -3.71 -2.74 27.13
C GLN A 308 -2.23 -2.31 27.11
N TRP A 309 -1.80 -1.50 28.09
CA TRP A 309 -0.41 -1.01 28.24
C TRP A 309 0.64 -2.13 28.41
N ARG A 310 0.29 -3.23 29.05
CA ARG A 310 1.22 -4.35 29.29
C ARG A 310 1.78 -4.97 28.01
N CYS A 311 1.15 -4.73 26.87
CA CYS A 311 1.62 -5.21 25.58
C CYS A 311 2.85 -4.45 25.05
N LEU A 312 3.06 -3.19 25.45
CA LEU A 312 4.16 -2.34 25.01
C LEU A 312 5.54 -2.77 25.55
N LYS A 313 5.60 -3.37 26.74
CA LYS A 313 6.86 -3.79 27.39
C LYS A 313 7.58 -4.96 26.70
N VAL A 314 6.95 -5.60 25.72
CA VAL A 314 7.52 -6.77 25.02
C VAL A 314 8.09 -6.37 23.66
N LEU A 315 7.79 -5.15 23.16
CA LEU A 315 8.25 -4.63 21.86
C LEU A 315 9.43 -3.64 21.98
N LEU A 316 9.70 -3.12 23.17
CA LEU A 316 10.86 -2.29 23.50
C LEU A 316 11.93 -3.13 24.19
#